data_95a28445d0cc2f564124bc7b6941f308
#
_entry.id   95a28445d0cc2f564124bc7b6941f308
#
_cell.length_a   1.000
_cell.length_b   1.000
_cell.length_c   1.000
_cell.angle_alpha   90.00
_cell.angle_beta   90.00
_cell.angle_gamma   90.00
#
_symmetry.space_group_name_H-M   'P 1'
#
loop_
_entity.id
_entity.type
_entity.pdbx_description
1 polymer ?
#
loop_
_entity_poly.entity_id
_entity_poly.type
_entity_poly.pdbx_seq_one_letter_code
_entity_poly.pdbx_strand_id
1 'polypeptide(L)'
;GTLTTLASFAQTNGASPYAALTMGNDGNFYGTTSQGGSGNYGTVFKVTTNGTLTMLASFAQTNGASPYAGLTMGNDGNFYGTTARGGSGVEGGSGGYGTVFKVTTKGTLTTLVSFKGTNGAWPYAGLTMGNDGNFYGTTYVGGSIYDDGTVFKMTTNGTLTTLASFAQTNGASPYAALTMGNDGNFYGTTRYGGNTAGNGMGTVFKVTTNGMLTTLASFAQTNGAYPDAGLTLGNDDNFYGTTQEGGSGGNGYGAGTVFKVTTNGTLTTLASFAQTNGFLPYAALTMGNDGNFYGTTSYGGSAGDGTVFRLLLPPVVRPTLTLQFSAGCPQLNLTGMLSNNFVVQYSTNLAGTNWINLLSLTNLSASPYQFLDPAGVEQPARFYRAFMQ
;
A
#
# COMPACT_ATOMS: atom_id res chain seq x y z
N GLY A 1 1.87 30.07 -5.10
CA GLY A 1 2.48 29.22 -6.13
C GLY A 1 1.87 29.47 -7.49
N THR A 2 2.63 29.23 -8.55
CA THR A 2 2.14 29.36 -9.93
C THR A 2 1.87 27.96 -10.48
N LEU A 3 0.65 27.72 -10.96
CA LEU A 3 0.29 26.48 -11.66
C LEU A 3 0.51 26.69 -13.16
N THR A 4 1.24 25.78 -13.79
CA THR A 4 1.46 25.77 -15.24
C THR A 4 0.97 24.45 -15.81
N THR A 5 0.08 24.53 -16.82
CA THR A 5 -0.33 23.35 -17.60
C THR A 5 0.83 22.92 -18.49
N LEU A 6 1.36 21.72 -18.30
CA LEU A 6 2.43 21.16 -19.12
C LEU A 6 1.92 20.63 -20.44
N ALA A 7 0.82 19.88 -20.42
CA ALA A 7 0.21 19.28 -21.60
C ALA A 7 -1.29 19.08 -21.42
N SER A 8 -2.00 19.03 -22.53
CA SER A 8 -3.43 18.70 -22.56
C SER A 8 -3.64 17.43 -23.37
N PHE A 9 -4.55 16.59 -22.91
CA PHE A 9 -4.97 15.42 -23.67
C PHE A 9 -6.01 15.80 -24.72
N ALA A 10 -5.94 15.11 -25.83
CA ALA A 10 -6.99 15.03 -26.85
C ALA A 10 -7.41 13.56 -26.99
N GLN A 11 -8.62 13.30 -27.44
CA GLN A 11 -9.16 11.93 -27.55
C GLN A 11 -8.17 10.95 -28.24
N THR A 12 -7.43 11.44 -29.21
CA THR A 12 -6.48 10.63 -30.00
C THR A 12 -5.22 10.23 -29.23
N ASN A 13 -4.77 11.03 -28.25
CA ASN A 13 -3.57 10.74 -27.46
C ASN A 13 -3.85 10.30 -26.01
N GLY A 14 -5.13 10.22 -25.64
CA GLY A 14 -5.60 9.84 -24.34
C GLY A 14 -6.71 10.72 -23.82
N ALA A 15 -7.49 10.21 -22.86
CA ALA A 15 -8.53 10.93 -22.13
C ALA A 15 -8.73 10.32 -20.76
N SER A 16 -9.19 11.12 -19.80
CA SER A 16 -9.48 10.67 -18.43
C SER A 16 -8.26 10.01 -17.74
N PRO A 17 -7.20 10.77 -17.42
CA PRO A 17 -6.08 10.29 -16.61
C PRO A 17 -6.51 10.24 -15.13
N TYR A 18 -6.76 9.04 -14.61
CA TYR A 18 -7.18 8.85 -13.21
C TYR A 18 -6.03 8.60 -12.25
N ALA A 19 -4.94 8.06 -12.75
CA ALA A 19 -3.84 7.59 -11.91
C ALA A 19 -2.77 8.65 -11.70
N ALA A 20 -1.99 8.47 -10.63
CA ALA A 20 -0.78 9.22 -10.40
C ALA A 20 0.29 8.93 -11.46
N LEU A 21 1.18 9.90 -11.67
CA LEU A 21 2.34 9.74 -12.53
C LEU A 21 3.45 8.95 -11.84
N THR A 22 4.19 8.17 -12.63
CA THR A 22 5.39 7.47 -12.20
C THR A 22 6.61 8.09 -12.87
N MET A 23 7.61 8.47 -12.09
CA MET A 23 8.87 9.00 -12.62
C MET A 23 9.76 7.85 -13.11
N GLY A 24 10.26 7.99 -14.32
CA GLY A 24 11.21 7.06 -14.89
C GLY A 24 12.67 7.43 -14.56
N ASN A 25 13.59 6.50 -14.81
CA ASN A 25 15.03 6.72 -14.63
C ASN A 25 15.60 7.79 -15.58
N ASP A 26 14.86 8.13 -16.63
CA ASP A 26 15.18 9.20 -17.58
C ASP A 26 14.70 10.59 -17.14
N GLY A 27 14.15 10.71 -15.92
CA GLY A 27 13.64 11.96 -15.36
C GLY A 27 12.32 12.42 -15.96
N ASN A 28 11.68 11.64 -16.83
CA ASN A 28 10.37 11.93 -17.39
C ASN A 28 9.26 11.24 -16.59
N PHE A 29 8.03 11.69 -16.76
CA PHE A 29 6.87 11.13 -16.11
C PHE A 29 6.08 10.24 -17.06
N TYR A 30 5.57 9.14 -16.54
CA TYR A 30 4.81 8.13 -17.25
C TYR A 30 3.47 7.92 -16.57
N GLY A 31 2.42 7.71 -17.34
CA GLY A 31 1.08 7.53 -16.83
C GLY A 31 0.16 6.82 -17.81
N THR A 32 -1.07 6.63 -17.38
CA THR A 32 -2.13 5.98 -18.13
C THR A 32 -3.33 6.90 -18.29
N THR A 33 -4.08 6.73 -19.35
CA THR A 33 -5.43 7.29 -19.51
C THR A 33 -6.42 6.16 -19.65
N SER A 34 -7.56 6.23 -18.97
CA SER A 34 -8.56 5.15 -19.03
C SER A 34 -9.35 5.10 -20.34
N GLN A 35 -9.34 6.19 -21.08
CA GLN A 35 -10.03 6.37 -22.35
C GLN A 35 -9.10 7.03 -23.38
N GLY A 36 -9.59 7.18 -24.60
CA GLY A 36 -8.82 7.75 -25.71
C GLY A 36 -7.90 6.72 -26.38
N GLY A 37 -7.05 7.20 -27.28
CA GLY A 37 -6.26 6.37 -28.19
C GLY A 37 -7.05 5.88 -29.38
N SER A 38 -6.47 5.00 -30.20
CA SER A 38 -7.04 4.55 -31.48
C SER A 38 -8.39 3.83 -31.36
N GLY A 39 -8.65 3.15 -30.25
CA GLY A 39 -9.89 2.39 -29.99
C GLY A 39 -10.72 2.91 -28.84
N ASN A 40 -10.33 4.00 -28.23
CA ASN A 40 -10.94 4.54 -26.99
C ASN A 40 -10.86 3.60 -25.78
N TYR A 41 -9.84 2.74 -25.74
CA TYR A 41 -9.61 1.79 -24.64
C TYR A 41 -8.54 2.26 -23.65
N GLY A 42 -8.02 3.49 -23.85
CA GLY A 42 -6.98 4.09 -23.01
C GLY A 42 -5.59 4.03 -23.64
N THR A 43 -4.66 4.73 -23.01
CA THR A 43 -3.28 4.86 -23.50
C THR A 43 -2.26 4.76 -22.38
N VAL A 44 -1.02 4.49 -22.74
CA VAL A 44 0.16 4.80 -21.93
C VAL A 44 0.86 5.99 -22.55
N PHE A 45 1.22 6.97 -21.74
CA PHE A 45 1.89 8.18 -22.20
C PHE A 45 3.16 8.47 -21.39
N LYS A 46 4.02 9.29 -21.98
CA LYS A 46 5.18 9.92 -21.36
C LYS A 46 5.04 11.43 -21.48
N VAL A 47 5.37 12.17 -20.44
CA VAL A 47 5.47 13.62 -20.46
C VAL A 47 6.81 14.04 -19.87
N THR A 48 7.50 14.93 -20.56
CA THR A 48 8.76 15.50 -20.11
C THR A 48 8.51 16.68 -19.16
N THR A 49 9.52 17.07 -18.40
CA THR A 49 9.43 18.22 -17.48
C THR A 49 9.16 19.56 -18.18
N ASN A 50 9.44 19.65 -19.48
CA ASN A 50 9.13 20.83 -20.31
C ASN A 50 7.77 20.74 -21.03
N GLY A 51 6.96 19.69 -20.76
CA GLY A 51 5.60 19.55 -21.26
C GLY A 51 5.45 18.78 -22.59
N THR A 52 6.49 18.17 -23.14
CA THR A 52 6.32 17.34 -24.32
C THR A 52 5.59 16.05 -23.96
N LEU A 53 4.33 15.93 -24.42
CA LEU A 53 3.48 14.74 -24.25
C LEU A 53 3.65 13.80 -25.43
N THR A 54 3.95 12.55 -25.18
CA THR A 54 4.08 11.49 -26.18
C THR A 54 3.20 10.31 -25.78
N MET A 55 2.25 9.92 -26.64
CA MET A 55 1.56 8.65 -26.48
C MET A 55 2.54 7.53 -26.84
N LEU A 56 2.84 6.67 -25.88
CA LEU A 56 3.72 5.51 -26.06
C LEU A 56 3.00 4.33 -26.65
N ALA A 57 1.79 4.05 -26.17
CA ALA A 57 0.98 2.94 -26.61
C ALA A 57 -0.52 3.26 -26.49
N SER A 58 -1.32 2.68 -27.37
CA SER A 58 -2.77 2.69 -27.29
C SER A 58 -3.26 1.28 -27.02
N PHE A 59 -4.20 1.15 -26.09
CA PHE A 59 -4.84 -0.13 -25.85
C PHE A 59 -5.86 -0.45 -26.94
N ALA A 60 -6.01 -1.74 -27.19
CA ALA A 60 -7.11 -2.35 -27.95
C ALA A 60 -7.77 -3.38 -27.02
N GLN A 61 -9.04 -3.64 -27.20
CA GLN A 61 -9.78 -4.54 -26.31
C GLN A 61 -9.08 -5.89 -26.09
N THR A 62 -8.38 -6.41 -27.12
CA THR A 62 -7.67 -7.69 -27.05
C THR A 62 -6.39 -7.67 -26.20
N ASN A 63 -5.74 -6.51 -26.03
CA ASN A 63 -4.52 -6.37 -25.24
C ASN A 63 -4.73 -5.66 -23.90
N GLY A 64 -5.96 -5.22 -23.60
CA GLY A 64 -6.35 -4.50 -22.41
C GLY A 64 -7.25 -3.32 -22.71
N ALA A 65 -7.99 -2.85 -21.70
CA ALA A 65 -8.84 -1.66 -21.76
C ALA A 65 -9.02 -1.05 -20.37
N SER A 66 -9.22 0.26 -20.34
CA SER A 66 -9.49 1.00 -19.11
C SER A 66 -8.41 0.79 -18.03
N PRO A 67 -7.17 1.22 -18.25
CA PRO A 67 -6.15 1.26 -17.20
C PRO A 67 -6.50 2.39 -16.21
N TYR A 68 -6.93 2.03 -15.03
CA TYR A 68 -7.29 2.99 -13.97
C TYR A 68 -6.14 3.27 -13.01
N ALA A 69 -5.18 2.37 -12.92
CA ALA A 69 -4.07 2.45 -11.99
C ALA A 69 -2.82 3.08 -12.60
N GLY A 70 -1.96 3.61 -11.74
CA GLY A 70 -0.62 4.06 -12.09
C GLY A 70 0.29 2.92 -12.49
N LEU A 71 1.39 3.29 -13.12
CA LEU A 71 2.44 2.36 -13.53
C LEU A 71 3.41 2.08 -12.38
N THR A 72 3.97 0.89 -12.37
CA THR A 72 5.05 0.51 -11.46
C THR A 72 6.31 0.24 -12.27
N MET A 73 7.40 0.91 -11.95
CA MET A 73 8.67 0.70 -12.62
C MET A 73 9.33 -0.57 -12.08
N GLY A 74 9.74 -1.46 -12.98
CA GLY A 74 10.48 -2.67 -12.64
C GLY A 74 11.99 -2.42 -12.58
N ASN A 75 12.71 -3.38 -12.01
CA ASN A 75 14.19 -3.34 -11.93
C ASN A 75 14.87 -3.35 -13.33
N ASP A 76 14.13 -3.75 -14.36
CA ASP A 76 14.57 -3.74 -15.77
C ASP A 76 14.37 -2.37 -16.46
N GLY A 77 13.92 -1.36 -15.71
CA GLY A 77 13.66 0.00 -16.21
C GLY A 77 12.43 0.12 -17.11
N ASN A 78 11.62 -0.93 -17.24
CA ASN A 78 10.34 -0.88 -17.94
C ASN A 78 9.19 -0.64 -16.97
N PHE A 79 8.04 -0.28 -17.49
CA PHE A 79 6.84 -0.01 -16.69
C PHE A 79 5.85 -1.16 -16.81
N TYR A 80 5.22 -1.46 -15.70
CA TYR A 80 4.21 -2.50 -15.54
C TYR A 80 2.93 -1.90 -15.01
N GLY A 81 1.79 -2.37 -15.50
CA GLY A 81 0.48 -1.86 -15.10
C GLY A 81 -0.63 -2.87 -15.33
N THR A 82 -1.82 -2.48 -14.93
CA THR A 82 -3.04 -3.28 -15.05
C THR A 82 -4.06 -2.56 -15.93
N THR A 83 -4.88 -3.33 -16.62
CA THR A 83 -6.12 -2.84 -17.23
C THR A 83 -7.31 -3.54 -16.57
N ALA A 84 -8.34 -2.79 -16.21
CA ALA A 84 -9.50 -3.36 -15.54
C ALA A 84 -10.35 -4.25 -16.49
N ARG A 85 -10.23 -4.02 -17.80
CA ARG A 85 -11.01 -4.71 -18.83
C ARG A 85 -10.10 -5.15 -19.98
N GLY A 86 -10.70 -5.84 -20.97
CA GLY A 86 -9.98 -6.34 -22.12
C GLY A 86 -9.19 -7.62 -21.83
N GLY A 87 -8.34 -8.00 -22.78
CA GLY A 87 -7.59 -9.24 -22.77
C GLY A 87 -8.25 -10.35 -23.59
N SER A 88 -7.55 -11.50 -23.70
CA SER A 88 -7.99 -12.66 -24.49
C SER A 88 -9.03 -13.56 -23.80
N GLY A 89 -9.38 -13.28 -22.57
CA GLY A 89 -10.31 -14.07 -21.75
C GLY A 89 -11.77 -13.71 -21.98
N VAL A 90 -12.25 -13.77 -23.22
CA VAL A 90 -13.65 -13.41 -23.55
C VAL A 90 -14.52 -14.65 -23.55
N GLU A 91 -15.06 -15.03 -22.40
CA GLU A 91 -16.31 -15.79 -22.38
C GLU A 91 -17.46 -14.81 -22.11
N GLY A 92 -18.34 -14.61 -23.12
CA GLY A 92 -19.63 -13.95 -22.95
C GLY A 92 -19.68 -12.42 -23.01
N GLY A 93 -19.19 -11.81 -24.06
CA GLY A 93 -19.90 -10.65 -24.64
C GLY A 93 -19.63 -9.25 -24.09
N SER A 94 -18.90 -9.01 -23.03
CA SER A 94 -18.68 -7.64 -22.59
C SER A 94 -17.34 -7.41 -21.87
N GLY A 95 -16.29 -7.19 -22.65
CA GLY A 95 -15.19 -6.38 -22.19
C GLY A 95 -13.96 -7.07 -21.58
N GLY A 96 -13.93 -8.40 -21.45
CA GLY A 96 -12.79 -9.13 -20.87
C GLY A 96 -12.57 -8.88 -19.38
N TYR A 97 -11.69 -9.68 -18.77
CA TYR A 97 -11.45 -9.71 -17.32
C TYR A 97 -10.25 -8.84 -16.89
N GLY A 98 -9.64 -8.12 -17.84
CA GLY A 98 -8.46 -7.29 -17.58
C GLY A 98 -7.13 -8.00 -17.85
N THR A 99 -6.07 -7.22 -17.80
CA THR A 99 -4.71 -7.69 -18.13
C THR A 99 -3.68 -7.14 -17.15
N VAL A 100 -2.52 -7.78 -17.13
CA VAL A 100 -1.27 -7.15 -16.70
C VAL A 100 -0.41 -6.96 -17.94
N PHE A 101 0.16 -5.78 -18.09
CA PHE A 101 0.98 -5.41 -19.24
C PHE A 101 2.34 -4.87 -18.81
N LYS A 102 3.28 -4.92 -19.75
CA LYS A 102 4.58 -4.27 -19.70
C LYS A 102 4.68 -3.27 -20.85
N VAL A 103 5.23 -2.10 -20.59
CA VAL A 103 5.56 -1.13 -21.62
C VAL A 103 6.98 -0.63 -21.45
N THR A 104 7.74 -0.59 -22.53
CA THR A 104 9.11 -0.03 -22.54
C THR A 104 9.06 1.48 -22.63
N THR A 105 10.15 2.15 -22.26
CA THR A 105 10.32 3.61 -22.43
C THR A 105 10.22 4.08 -23.88
N LYS A 106 10.32 3.14 -24.84
CA LYS A 106 10.17 3.37 -26.30
C LYS A 106 8.76 3.08 -26.82
N GLY A 107 7.84 2.63 -25.94
CA GLY A 107 6.44 2.40 -26.31
C GLY A 107 6.08 0.97 -26.76
N THR A 108 6.99 0.00 -26.66
CA THR A 108 6.62 -1.40 -26.92
C THR A 108 5.73 -1.91 -25.80
N LEU A 109 4.45 -2.14 -26.11
CA LEU A 109 3.44 -2.68 -25.21
C LEU A 109 3.36 -4.20 -25.38
N THR A 110 3.43 -4.93 -24.27
CA THR A 110 3.30 -6.39 -24.22
C THR A 110 2.28 -6.77 -23.16
N THR A 111 1.25 -7.50 -23.52
CA THR A 111 0.34 -8.14 -22.55
C THR A 111 1.05 -9.35 -21.96
N LEU A 112 1.29 -9.32 -20.67
CA LEU A 112 1.94 -10.42 -19.93
C LEU A 112 0.93 -11.45 -19.47
N VAL A 113 -0.22 -10.99 -19.01
CA VAL A 113 -1.30 -11.83 -18.47
C VAL A 113 -2.63 -11.30 -18.96
N SER A 114 -3.53 -12.21 -19.36
CA SER A 114 -4.97 -11.93 -19.48
C SER A 114 -5.69 -12.73 -18.41
N PHE A 115 -6.46 -12.05 -17.59
CA PHE A 115 -7.27 -12.70 -16.56
C PHE A 115 -8.44 -13.50 -17.19
N LYS A 116 -8.91 -14.52 -16.46
CA LYS A 116 -9.92 -15.47 -16.96
C LYS A 116 -11.10 -15.69 -16.02
N GLY A 117 -11.30 -14.80 -15.03
CA GLY A 117 -12.26 -15.01 -13.96
C GLY A 117 -11.76 -16.00 -12.89
N THR A 118 -11.43 -17.22 -13.26
CA THR A 118 -10.93 -18.25 -12.33
C THR A 118 -9.60 -17.91 -11.64
N ASN A 119 -8.76 -17.07 -12.25
CA ASN A 119 -7.50 -16.59 -11.66
C ASN A 119 -7.60 -15.11 -11.22
N GLY A 120 -8.81 -14.54 -11.22
CA GLY A 120 -9.10 -13.14 -10.93
C GLY A 120 -9.69 -12.38 -12.11
N ALA A 121 -10.32 -11.24 -11.82
CA ALA A 121 -10.88 -10.33 -12.81
C ALA A 121 -10.92 -8.90 -12.25
N TRP A 122 -10.88 -7.91 -13.15
CA TRP A 122 -10.96 -6.49 -12.87
C TRP A 122 -9.91 -6.00 -11.88
N PRO A 123 -8.64 -6.06 -12.25
CA PRO A 123 -7.57 -5.47 -11.44
C PRO A 123 -7.65 -3.94 -11.54
N TYR A 124 -8.34 -3.31 -10.59
CA TYR A 124 -8.44 -1.84 -10.52
C TYR A 124 -7.18 -1.19 -9.96
N ALA A 125 -6.45 -1.92 -9.14
CA ALA A 125 -5.26 -1.44 -8.47
C ALA A 125 -3.99 -1.57 -9.30
N GLY A 126 -3.01 -0.73 -8.99
CA GLY A 126 -1.64 -0.87 -9.49
C GLY A 126 -0.91 -2.06 -8.87
N LEU A 127 0.24 -2.35 -9.44
CA LEU A 127 1.13 -3.40 -8.97
C LEU A 127 2.07 -2.86 -7.89
N THR A 128 2.47 -3.73 -6.97
CA THR A 128 3.52 -3.46 -5.98
C THR A 128 4.68 -4.40 -6.24
N MET A 129 5.87 -3.86 -6.40
CA MET A 129 7.07 -4.68 -6.58
C MET A 129 7.58 -5.18 -5.24
N GLY A 130 7.83 -6.47 -5.14
CA GLY A 130 8.41 -7.11 -3.96
C GLY A 130 9.93 -7.09 -3.98
N ASN A 131 10.53 -7.39 -2.82
CA ASN A 131 11.99 -7.52 -2.67
C ASN A 131 12.60 -8.65 -3.52
N ASP A 132 11.76 -9.60 -3.95
CA ASP A 132 12.12 -10.72 -4.84
C ASP A 132 12.10 -10.33 -6.34
N GLY A 133 11.84 -9.06 -6.65
CA GLY A 133 11.75 -8.54 -8.01
C GLY A 133 10.50 -8.94 -8.77
N ASN A 134 9.53 -9.62 -8.14
CA ASN A 134 8.23 -9.94 -8.72
C ASN A 134 7.20 -8.86 -8.40
N PHE A 135 6.11 -8.86 -9.14
CA PHE A 135 4.99 -7.96 -8.94
C PHE A 135 3.85 -8.67 -8.21
N TYR A 136 3.22 -7.91 -7.34
CA TYR A 136 2.06 -8.35 -6.55
C TYR A 136 0.89 -7.40 -6.79
N GLY A 137 -0.31 -7.95 -6.86
CA GLY A 137 -1.51 -7.16 -7.10
C GLY A 137 -2.77 -7.87 -6.64
N THR A 138 -3.89 -7.17 -6.80
CA THR A 138 -5.22 -7.66 -6.44
C THR A 138 -6.15 -7.63 -7.64
N THR A 139 -7.14 -8.51 -7.63
CA THR A 139 -8.29 -8.43 -8.53
C THR A 139 -9.56 -8.23 -7.72
N TYR A 140 -10.45 -7.37 -8.22
CA TYR A 140 -11.66 -7.00 -7.51
C TYR A 140 -12.65 -8.16 -7.36
N VAL A 141 -12.75 -9.00 -8.38
CA VAL A 141 -13.59 -10.22 -8.40
C VAL A 141 -12.80 -11.39 -8.97
N GLY A 142 -13.42 -12.55 -9.03
CA GLY A 142 -12.83 -13.79 -9.54
C GLY A 142 -12.12 -14.61 -8.46
N GLY A 143 -11.46 -15.67 -8.90
CA GLY A 143 -10.66 -16.57 -8.07
C GLY A 143 -11.42 -17.81 -7.61
N SER A 144 -12.27 -17.71 -6.63
CA SER A 144 -13.06 -18.81 -6.08
C SER A 144 -14.48 -18.84 -6.61
N ILE A 145 -15.25 -19.85 -6.19
CA ILE A 145 -16.70 -19.91 -6.45
C ILE A 145 -17.50 -18.74 -5.86
N TYR A 146 -16.89 -17.98 -4.95
CA TYR A 146 -17.52 -16.82 -4.31
C TYR A 146 -17.30 -15.52 -5.09
N ASP A 147 -16.40 -15.51 -6.07
CA ASP A 147 -16.10 -14.36 -6.95
C ASP A 147 -15.65 -13.10 -6.17
N ASP A 148 -15.03 -13.27 -5.01
CA ASP A 148 -14.70 -12.20 -4.05
C ASP A 148 -13.33 -11.55 -4.27
N GLY A 149 -12.62 -11.94 -5.34
CA GLY A 149 -11.32 -11.39 -5.73
C GLY A 149 -10.12 -12.20 -5.27
N THR A 150 -8.95 -11.80 -5.72
CA THR A 150 -7.68 -12.52 -5.47
C THR A 150 -6.54 -11.60 -5.08
N VAL A 151 -5.52 -12.18 -4.47
CA VAL A 151 -4.15 -11.66 -4.48
C VAL A 151 -3.33 -12.53 -5.40
N PHE A 152 -2.56 -11.92 -6.28
CA PHE A 152 -1.69 -12.62 -7.22
C PHE A 152 -0.24 -12.14 -7.14
N LYS A 153 0.67 -13.00 -7.57
CA LYS A 153 2.07 -12.73 -7.84
C LYS A 153 2.33 -12.93 -9.32
N MET A 154 3.13 -12.08 -9.92
CA MET A 154 3.55 -12.19 -11.30
C MET A 154 5.06 -11.95 -11.43
N THR A 155 5.73 -12.79 -12.17
CA THR A 155 7.15 -12.59 -12.53
C THR A 155 7.27 -11.59 -13.69
N THR A 156 8.45 -11.02 -13.88
CA THR A 156 8.71 -10.07 -14.98
C THR A 156 8.51 -10.63 -16.40
N ASN A 157 8.48 -11.97 -16.54
CA ASN A 157 8.19 -12.65 -17.79
C ASN A 157 6.72 -13.07 -17.98
N GLY A 158 5.83 -12.70 -17.02
CA GLY A 158 4.39 -12.92 -17.13
C GLY A 158 3.87 -14.23 -16.53
N THR A 159 4.69 -14.98 -15.77
CA THR A 159 4.16 -16.12 -15.01
C THR A 159 3.32 -15.63 -13.85
N LEU A 160 2.01 -15.89 -13.91
CA LEU A 160 1.04 -15.51 -12.89
C LEU A 160 0.80 -16.70 -11.92
N THR A 161 0.80 -16.39 -10.65
CA THR A 161 0.39 -17.30 -9.56
C THR A 161 -0.67 -16.61 -8.72
N THR A 162 -1.85 -17.21 -8.60
CA THR A 162 -2.84 -16.77 -7.61
C THR A 162 -2.33 -17.22 -6.24
N LEU A 163 -2.01 -16.26 -5.39
CA LEU A 163 -1.51 -16.53 -4.03
C LEU A 163 -2.65 -16.87 -3.08
N ALA A 164 -3.74 -16.11 -3.16
CA ALA A 164 -4.91 -16.30 -2.31
C ALA A 164 -6.17 -15.86 -3.04
N SER A 165 -7.29 -16.49 -2.71
CA SER A 165 -8.63 -16.04 -3.11
C SER A 165 -9.40 -15.62 -1.87
N PHE A 166 -10.14 -14.55 -2.01
CA PHE A 166 -11.02 -14.08 -0.95
C PHE A 166 -12.30 -14.90 -0.90
N ALA A 167 -12.91 -14.90 0.27
CA ALA A 167 -14.24 -15.38 0.57
C ALA A 167 -14.85 -14.41 1.58
N GLN A 168 -16.14 -14.22 1.60
CA GLN A 168 -16.83 -13.22 2.44
C GLN A 168 -16.30 -13.12 3.88
N THR A 169 -15.92 -14.24 4.48
CA THR A 169 -15.47 -14.30 5.88
C THR A 169 -14.07 -13.70 6.08
N ASN A 170 -13.20 -13.73 5.08
CA ASN A 170 -11.83 -13.18 5.18
C ASN A 170 -11.63 -11.88 4.41
N GLY A 171 -12.69 -11.38 3.76
CA GLY A 171 -12.70 -10.18 2.94
C GLY A 171 -13.30 -10.44 1.56
N ALA A 172 -13.67 -9.38 0.87
CA ALA A 172 -14.17 -9.43 -0.51
C ALA A 172 -13.87 -8.12 -1.24
N SER A 173 -13.66 -8.20 -2.54
CA SER A 173 -13.49 -7.07 -3.44
C SER A 173 -12.36 -6.12 -3.00
N PRO A 174 -11.10 -6.56 -3.01
CA PRO A 174 -9.96 -5.66 -2.78
C PRO A 174 -9.89 -4.65 -3.92
N TYR A 175 -9.93 -3.37 -3.58
CA TYR A 175 -9.99 -2.27 -4.56
C TYR A 175 -8.64 -1.56 -4.72
N ALA A 176 -7.84 -1.54 -3.67
CA ALA A 176 -6.58 -0.81 -3.60
C ALA A 176 -5.35 -1.68 -3.85
N ALA A 177 -4.25 -1.01 -4.17
CA ALA A 177 -2.95 -1.64 -4.27
C ALA A 177 -2.45 -2.15 -2.91
N LEU A 178 -1.60 -3.16 -2.97
CA LEU A 178 -0.92 -3.70 -1.81
C LEU A 178 0.19 -2.74 -1.34
N THR A 179 0.46 -2.76 -0.05
CA THR A 179 1.59 -2.06 0.56
C THR A 179 2.55 -3.09 1.15
N MET A 180 3.81 -3.03 0.75
CA MET A 180 4.84 -3.90 1.32
C MET A 180 5.28 -3.39 2.69
N GLY A 181 5.27 -4.27 3.67
CA GLY A 181 5.80 -4.00 5.01
C GLY A 181 7.31 -4.24 5.10
N ASN A 182 7.92 -3.74 6.17
CA ASN A 182 9.34 -3.96 6.46
C ASN A 182 9.67 -5.43 6.76
N ASP A 183 8.65 -6.25 7.05
CA ASP A 183 8.75 -7.70 7.21
C ASP A 183 8.75 -8.47 5.88
N GLY A 184 8.70 -7.76 4.74
CA GLY A 184 8.67 -8.32 3.39
C GLY A 184 7.34 -8.96 2.99
N ASN A 185 6.30 -8.86 3.80
CA ASN A 185 4.95 -9.29 3.47
C ASN A 185 4.14 -8.13 2.90
N PHE A 186 2.99 -8.46 2.32
CA PHE A 186 2.10 -7.47 1.71
C PHE A 186 0.85 -7.29 2.56
N TYR A 187 0.39 -6.06 2.63
CA TYR A 187 -0.76 -5.64 3.40
C TYR A 187 -1.75 -4.91 2.48
N GLY A 188 -3.03 -5.12 2.70
CA GLY A 188 -4.06 -4.50 1.89
C GLY A 188 -5.40 -4.45 2.59
N THR A 189 -6.38 -3.89 1.90
CA THR A 189 -7.75 -3.75 2.34
C THR A 189 -8.70 -4.45 1.40
N THR A 190 -9.80 -4.97 1.92
CA THR A 190 -10.97 -5.38 1.12
C THR A 190 -12.13 -4.47 1.40
N ARG A 191 -12.87 -4.08 0.37
CA ARG A 191 -14.02 -3.18 0.50
C ARG A 191 -15.15 -3.81 1.31
N TYR A 192 -15.38 -5.11 1.11
CA TYR A 192 -16.45 -5.88 1.72
C TYR A 192 -15.91 -7.09 2.46
N GLY A 193 -16.82 -7.85 3.07
CA GLY A 193 -16.49 -9.05 3.82
C GLY A 193 -15.97 -8.78 5.22
N GLY A 194 -15.50 -9.82 5.87
CA GLY A 194 -15.08 -9.84 7.28
C GLY A 194 -16.10 -10.52 8.19
N ASN A 195 -15.73 -10.71 9.43
CA ASN A 195 -16.45 -11.55 10.40
C ASN A 195 -17.63 -10.81 11.07
N THR A 196 -18.53 -10.23 10.29
CA THR A 196 -19.75 -9.59 10.81
C THR A 196 -20.99 -10.28 10.29
N ALA A 197 -21.96 -10.53 11.17
CA ALA A 197 -23.28 -10.98 10.78
C ALA A 197 -23.97 -9.88 9.94
N GLY A 198 -23.99 -10.07 8.62
CA GLY A 198 -24.46 -9.11 7.64
C GLY A 198 -23.43 -8.89 6.54
N ASN A 199 -23.69 -7.97 5.63
CA ASN A 199 -22.72 -7.57 4.61
C ASN A 199 -21.49 -6.98 5.32
N GLY A 200 -20.40 -7.74 5.38
CA GLY A 200 -19.16 -7.31 6.04
C GLY A 200 -18.67 -5.97 5.47
N MET A 201 -18.13 -5.13 6.33
CA MET A 201 -17.76 -3.75 6.02
C MET A 201 -16.31 -3.59 5.62
N GLY A 202 -15.67 -4.69 5.26
CA GLY A 202 -14.31 -4.74 4.80
C GLY A 202 -13.32 -5.23 5.85
N THR A 203 -12.11 -5.50 5.40
CA THR A 203 -11.03 -6.03 6.24
C THR A 203 -9.71 -5.32 5.96
N VAL A 204 -8.78 -5.44 6.89
CA VAL A 204 -7.34 -5.32 6.64
C VAL A 204 -6.75 -6.73 6.65
N PHE A 205 -5.95 -7.06 5.67
CA PHE A 205 -5.32 -8.36 5.54
C PHE A 205 -3.81 -8.25 5.35
N LYS A 206 -3.13 -9.34 5.68
CA LYS A 206 -1.72 -9.60 5.37
C LYS A 206 -1.64 -10.82 4.47
N VAL A 207 -0.77 -10.77 3.48
CA VAL A 207 -0.43 -11.94 2.65
C VAL A 207 1.08 -12.08 2.54
N THR A 208 1.57 -13.27 2.74
CA THR A 208 3.00 -13.58 2.61
C THR A 208 3.35 -13.84 1.14
N THR A 209 4.63 -13.79 0.79
CA THR A 209 5.12 -14.07 -0.56
C THR A 209 4.84 -15.49 -1.05
N ASN A 210 4.54 -16.44 -0.15
CA ASN A 210 4.14 -17.82 -0.44
C ASN A 210 2.62 -18.05 -0.39
N GLY A 211 1.81 -16.99 -0.18
CA GLY A 211 0.36 -17.03 -0.32
C GLY A 211 -0.44 -17.29 0.96
N MET A 212 0.18 -17.25 2.14
CA MET A 212 -0.58 -17.34 3.38
C MET A 212 -1.31 -16.02 3.63
N LEU A 213 -2.64 -16.05 3.50
CA LEU A 213 -3.55 -14.94 3.76
C LEU A 213 -4.02 -14.95 5.20
N THR A 214 -3.91 -13.83 5.88
CA THR A 214 -4.37 -13.62 7.26
C THR A 214 -5.22 -12.35 7.31
N THR A 215 -6.45 -12.44 7.78
CA THR A 215 -7.26 -11.29 8.13
C THR A 215 -6.74 -10.72 9.44
N LEU A 216 -6.22 -9.51 9.41
CA LEU A 216 -5.70 -8.81 10.58
C LEU A 216 -6.82 -8.17 11.40
N ALA A 217 -7.75 -7.51 10.70
CA ALA A 217 -8.86 -6.82 11.33
C ALA A 217 -10.06 -6.79 10.40
N SER A 218 -11.26 -6.76 10.99
CA SER A 218 -12.53 -6.54 10.28
C SER A 218 -13.14 -5.23 10.73
N PHE A 219 -13.70 -4.50 9.77
CA PHE A 219 -14.41 -3.28 10.07
C PHE A 219 -15.86 -3.56 10.48
N ALA A 220 -16.35 -2.69 11.34
CA ALA A 220 -17.73 -2.57 11.75
C ALA A 220 -18.11 -1.09 11.70
N GLN A 221 -19.38 -0.76 11.61
CA GLN A 221 -19.87 0.62 11.48
C GLN A 221 -19.20 1.60 12.47
N THR A 222 -18.95 1.16 13.69
CA THR A 222 -18.39 2.01 14.75
C THR A 222 -16.92 2.35 14.59
N ASN A 223 -16.13 1.50 13.93
CA ASN A 223 -14.68 1.70 13.75
C ASN A 223 -14.27 2.03 12.31
N GLY A 224 -15.24 2.06 11.38
CA GLY A 224 -15.07 2.33 9.96
C GLY A 224 -15.81 1.33 9.08
N ALA A 225 -16.00 1.69 7.82
CA ALA A 225 -16.61 0.81 6.81
C ALA A 225 -16.08 1.17 5.42
N TYR A 226 -15.95 0.16 4.56
CA TYR A 226 -15.55 0.29 3.16
C TYR A 226 -14.21 0.99 2.97
N PRO A 227 -13.10 0.35 3.35
CA PRO A 227 -11.76 0.88 3.10
C PRO A 227 -11.41 0.71 1.61
N ASP A 228 -11.64 1.75 0.82
CA ASP A 228 -11.37 1.77 -0.62
C ASP A 228 -9.93 2.12 -0.96
N ALA A 229 -9.25 2.79 -0.03
CA ALA A 229 -7.87 3.23 -0.21
C ALA A 229 -6.85 2.19 0.23
N GLY A 230 -5.67 2.27 -0.37
CA GLY A 230 -4.50 1.51 0.07
C GLY A 230 -3.99 1.98 1.42
N LEU A 231 -3.21 1.12 2.04
CA LEU A 231 -2.54 1.41 3.29
C LEU A 231 -1.26 2.22 3.05
N THR A 232 -0.89 3.03 4.02
CA THR A 232 0.40 3.74 4.04
C THR A 232 1.20 3.26 5.25
N LEU A 233 2.43 2.79 5.00
CA LEU A 233 3.34 2.37 6.06
C LEU A 233 3.88 3.60 6.79
N GLY A 234 3.76 3.61 8.11
CA GLY A 234 4.28 4.65 8.99
C GLY A 234 5.72 4.40 9.41
N ASN A 235 6.33 5.41 10.01
CA ASN A 235 7.68 5.31 10.59
C ASN A 235 7.76 4.41 11.84
N ASP A 236 6.60 4.00 12.38
CA ASP A 236 6.43 3.11 13.53
C ASP A 236 6.13 1.66 13.13
N ASP A 237 6.37 1.31 11.85
CA ASP A 237 6.10 0.00 11.25
C ASP A 237 4.63 -0.45 11.29
N ASN A 238 3.71 0.47 11.59
CA ASN A 238 2.28 0.26 11.51
C ASN A 238 1.70 0.80 10.20
N PHE A 239 0.53 0.33 9.85
CA PHE A 239 -0.17 0.75 8.64
C PHE A 239 -1.30 1.71 8.99
N TYR A 240 -1.47 2.70 8.14
CA TYR A 240 -2.47 3.75 8.27
C TYR A 240 -3.35 3.78 7.04
N GLY A 241 -4.64 4.00 7.22
CA GLY A 241 -5.60 4.04 6.13
C GLY A 241 -6.85 4.83 6.48
N THR A 242 -7.74 4.90 5.51
CA THR A 242 -9.04 5.55 5.64
C THR A 242 -10.17 4.58 5.33
N THR A 243 -11.32 4.78 5.93
CA THR A 243 -12.57 4.13 5.54
C THR A 243 -13.52 5.15 4.97
N GLN A 244 -14.23 4.80 3.91
CA GLN A 244 -15.19 5.67 3.24
C GLN A 244 -16.33 6.08 4.18
N GLU A 245 -16.82 5.16 4.97
CA GLU A 245 -17.97 5.31 5.87
C GLU A 245 -17.63 4.83 7.28
N GLY A 246 -18.60 4.87 8.17
CA GLY A 246 -18.46 4.45 9.56
C GLY A 246 -17.83 5.51 10.46
N GLY A 247 -17.55 5.12 11.69
CA GLY A 247 -17.08 6.01 12.75
C GLY A 247 -18.23 6.67 13.53
N SER A 248 -17.87 7.54 14.48
CA SER A 248 -18.82 8.19 15.39
C SER A 248 -19.48 9.45 14.81
N GLY A 249 -19.04 9.94 13.64
CA GLY A 249 -19.55 11.14 13.00
C GLY A 249 -20.53 10.85 11.86
N GLY A 250 -21.60 11.62 11.74
CA GLY A 250 -22.52 11.57 10.60
C GLY A 250 -23.89 10.95 10.88
N ASN A 251 -24.78 11.08 9.91
CA ASN A 251 -26.19 10.68 10.03
C ASN A 251 -26.37 9.18 9.72
N GLY A 252 -26.14 8.32 10.70
CA GLY A 252 -26.47 6.89 10.62
C GLY A 252 -25.47 5.98 9.92
N TYR A 253 -24.75 6.44 8.87
CA TYR A 253 -23.74 5.67 8.14
C TYR A 253 -22.31 6.04 8.49
N GLY A 254 -22.11 7.11 9.29
CA GLY A 254 -20.80 7.68 9.58
C GLY A 254 -20.22 8.45 8.37
N ALA A 255 -19.16 9.20 8.64
CA ALA A 255 -18.53 10.07 7.65
C ALA A 255 -17.16 9.55 7.17
N GLY A 256 -16.78 8.39 7.65
CA GLY A 256 -15.47 7.77 7.44
C GLY A 256 -14.53 7.95 8.63
N THR A 257 -13.44 7.21 8.59
CA THR A 257 -12.43 7.22 9.66
C THR A 257 -11.02 7.29 9.10
N VAL A 258 -10.09 7.72 9.94
CA VAL A 258 -8.67 7.41 9.80
C VAL A 258 -8.32 6.37 10.86
N PHE A 259 -7.66 5.29 10.44
CA PHE A 259 -7.30 4.19 11.32
C PHE A 259 -5.81 3.86 11.27
N LYS A 260 -5.35 3.21 12.31
CA LYS A 260 -4.06 2.53 12.39
C LYS A 260 -4.29 1.04 12.59
N VAL A 261 -3.50 0.21 11.95
CA VAL A 261 -3.44 -1.23 12.20
C VAL A 261 -1.98 -1.67 12.37
N THR A 262 -1.73 -2.46 13.39
CA THR A 262 -0.40 -3.03 13.65
C THR A 262 -0.20 -4.30 12.83
N THR A 263 1.03 -4.74 12.67
CA THR A 263 1.37 -5.99 11.95
C THR A 263 0.79 -7.26 12.60
N ASN A 264 0.40 -7.19 13.87
CA ASN A 264 -0.28 -8.27 14.61
C ASN A 264 -1.82 -8.14 14.64
N GLY A 265 -2.39 -7.12 13.97
CA GLY A 265 -3.83 -7.00 13.78
C GLY A 265 -4.57 -6.10 14.78
N THR A 266 -3.87 -5.36 15.64
CA THR A 266 -4.54 -4.38 16.50
C THR A 266 -5.01 -3.18 15.67
N LEU A 267 -6.32 -3.03 15.50
CA LEU A 267 -6.97 -1.92 14.80
C LEU A 267 -7.35 -0.82 15.79
N THR A 268 -6.97 0.40 15.48
CA THR A 268 -7.31 1.60 16.27
C THR A 268 -7.88 2.68 15.37
N THR A 269 -9.07 3.15 15.66
CA THR A 269 -9.62 4.35 15.02
C THR A 269 -8.96 5.58 15.64
N LEU A 270 -8.23 6.34 14.81
CA LEU A 270 -7.50 7.54 15.26
C LEU A 270 -8.36 8.80 15.20
N ALA A 271 -9.22 8.86 14.18
CA ALA A 271 -10.16 9.95 14.00
C ALA A 271 -11.40 9.48 13.26
N SER A 272 -12.54 10.07 13.58
CA SER A 272 -13.78 9.95 12.80
C SER A 272 -14.07 11.28 12.13
N PHE A 273 -14.42 11.24 10.86
CA PHE A 273 -14.87 12.42 10.14
C PHE A 273 -16.31 12.81 10.54
N ALA A 274 -16.61 14.07 10.34
CA ALA A 274 -17.94 14.66 10.44
C ALA A 274 -18.08 15.68 9.31
N GLN A 275 -19.31 16.06 8.95
CA GLN A 275 -19.53 17.01 7.84
C GLN A 275 -18.66 18.28 7.91
N THR A 276 -18.37 18.74 9.12
CA THR A 276 -17.59 19.97 9.35
C THR A 276 -16.10 19.84 9.08
N ASN A 277 -15.52 18.64 9.22
CA ASN A 277 -14.08 18.40 9.05
C ASN A 277 -13.73 17.46 7.89
N GLY A 278 -14.73 16.98 7.15
CA GLY A 278 -14.56 16.10 6.01
C GLY A 278 -15.59 14.98 5.96
N PHE A 279 -15.80 14.42 4.78
CA PHE A 279 -16.74 13.33 4.54
C PHE A 279 -16.30 12.52 3.33
N LEU A 280 -16.38 11.20 3.40
CA LEU A 280 -16.01 10.24 2.35
C LEU A 280 -14.54 10.40 1.89
N PRO A 281 -13.55 10.01 2.68
CA PRO A 281 -12.16 9.91 2.23
C PRO A 281 -12.00 8.67 1.33
N TYR A 282 -11.69 8.90 0.04
CA TYR A 282 -11.46 7.83 -0.94
C TYR A 282 -9.99 7.54 -1.20
N ALA A 283 -9.11 8.50 -0.91
CA ALA A 283 -7.70 8.41 -1.24
C ALA A 283 -6.87 7.84 -0.08
N ALA A 284 -5.78 7.19 -0.44
CA ALA A 284 -4.76 6.79 0.52
C ALA A 284 -4.12 8.00 1.20
N LEU A 285 -3.60 7.79 2.39
CA LEU A 285 -2.82 8.78 3.11
C LEU A 285 -1.44 8.95 2.48
N THR A 286 -0.90 10.16 2.58
CA THR A 286 0.49 10.46 2.23
C THR A 286 1.25 10.84 3.49
N MET A 287 2.37 10.21 3.75
CA MET A 287 3.24 10.58 4.87
C MET A 287 4.12 11.76 4.47
N GLY A 288 4.07 12.82 5.26
CA GLY A 288 4.93 13.99 5.10
C GLY A 288 6.32 13.77 5.70
N ASN A 289 7.27 14.62 5.32
CA ASN A 289 8.62 14.62 5.89
C ASN A 289 8.64 14.97 7.39
N ASP A 290 7.56 15.54 7.90
CA ASP A 290 7.34 15.84 9.32
C ASP A 290 6.82 14.64 10.13
N GLY A 291 6.64 13.47 9.48
CA GLY A 291 6.14 12.25 10.07
C GLY A 291 4.62 12.21 10.30
N ASN A 292 3.89 13.24 9.85
CA ASN A 292 2.43 13.28 9.90
C ASN A 292 1.82 12.72 8.62
N PHE A 293 0.55 12.34 8.69
CA PHE A 293 -0.19 11.89 7.51
C PHE A 293 -1.12 12.99 7.00
N TYR A 294 -1.22 13.05 5.68
CA TYR A 294 -2.06 13.99 4.94
C TYR A 294 -3.02 13.22 4.05
N GLY A 295 -4.23 13.71 3.92
CA GLY A 295 -5.25 13.10 3.09
C GLY A 295 -6.30 14.09 2.64
N THR A 296 -7.25 13.61 1.85
CA THR A 296 -8.37 14.39 1.32
C THR A 296 -9.69 13.71 1.61
N THR A 297 -10.73 14.49 1.69
CA THR A 297 -12.13 14.03 1.70
C THR A 297 -12.87 14.61 0.50
N SER A 298 -13.81 13.83 -0.07
CA SER A 298 -14.56 14.27 -1.26
C SER A 298 -15.61 15.32 -0.95
N TYR A 299 -16.10 15.33 0.28
CA TYR A 299 -17.15 16.24 0.73
C TYR A 299 -16.84 16.75 2.14
N GLY A 300 -17.69 17.65 2.63
CA GLY A 300 -17.56 18.24 3.97
C GLY A 300 -16.67 19.49 3.97
N GLY A 301 -16.34 19.96 5.15
CA GLY A 301 -15.71 21.26 5.34
C GLY A 301 -16.72 22.41 5.32
N SER A 302 -16.24 23.65 5.39
CA SER A 302 -17.10 24.84 5.54
C SER A 302 -18.03 25.11 4.34
N ALA A 303 -17.61 24.70 3.13
CA ALA A 303 -18.40 24.84 1.91
C ALA A 303 -19.08 23.53 1.46
N GLY A 304 -18.73 22.39 2.06
CA GLY A 304 -19.27 21.09 1.67
C GLY A 304 -18.51 20.38 0.53
N ASP A 305 -17.54 21.03 -0.08
CA ASP A 305 -16.86 20.59 -1.31
C ASP A 305 -15.60 19.75 -1.07
N GLY A 306 -15.38 19.29 0.17
CA GLY A 306 -14.24 18.45 0.55
C GLY A 306 -13.15 19.21 1.32
N THR A 307 -12.21 18.46 1.85
CA THR A 307 -11.11 18.98 2.68
C THR A 307 -9.77 18.37 2.32
N VAL A 308 -8.71 19.09 2.64
CA VAL A 308 -7.38 18.53 2.88
C VAL A 308 -7.17 18.49 4.38
N PHE A 309 -6.82 17.35 4.93
CA PHE A 309 -6.60 17.19 6.37
C PHE A 309 -5.19 16.71 6.69
N ARG A 310 -4.78 16.95 7.92
CA ARG A 310 -3.56 16.42 8.51
C ARG A 310 -3.90 15.62 9.76
N LEU A 311 -3.43 14.38 9.84
CA LEU A 311 -3.43 13.59 11.06
C LEU A 311 -2.08 13.81 11.76
N LEU A 312 -2.12 14.45 12.92
CA LEU A 312 -0.96 14.62 13.77
C LEU A 312 -0.72 13.33 14.55
N LEU A 313 0.44 12.75 14.39
CA LEU A 313 0.90 11.67 15.23
C LEU A 313 1.81 12.22 16.34
N PRO A 314 1.77 11.61 17.53
CA PRO A 314 2.82 11.90 18.51
C PRO A 314 4.18 11.53 17.88
N PRO A 315 5.23 12.31 18.13
CA PRO A 315 6.55 12.02 17.59
C PRO A 315 6.96 10.60 17.97
N VAL A 316 7.37 9.81 16.97
CA VAL A 316 7.94 8.48 17.22
C VAL A 316 9.30 8.69 17.89
N VAL A 317 9.34 8.54 19.19
CA VAL A 317 10.60 8.53 19.92
C VAL A 317 11.23 7.15 19.71
N ARG A 318 12.09 7.06 18.68
CA ARG A 318 12.87 5.84 18.47
C ARG A 318 13.82 5.65 19.65
N PRO A 319 13.99 4.43 20.17
CA PRO A 319 14.97 4.19 21.20
C PRO A 319 16.36 4.53 20.67
N THR A 320 17.11 5.29 21.45
CA THR A 320 18.53 5.55 21.17
C THR A 320 19.34 4.68 22.09
N LEU A 321 20.26 3.90 21.53
CA LEU A 321 21.19 3.08 22.27
C LEU A 321 22.58 3.69 22.11
N THR A 322 23.17 4.14 23.20
CA THR A 322 24.55 4.63 23.23
C THR A 322 25.43 3.67 24.00
N LEU A 323 26.65 3.50 23.53
CA LEU A 323 27.65 2.63 24.14
C LEU A 323 28.76 3.49 24.79
N GLN A 324 29.07 3.16 26.01
CA GLN A 324 30.22 3.68 26.76
C GLN A 324 30.96 2.50 27.38
N PHE A 325 32.14 2.73 27.91
CA PHE A 325 32.87 1.74 28.68
C PHE A 325 33.00 2.20 30.14
N SER A 326 32.57 1.37 31.08
CA SER A 326 32.73 1.59 32.50
C SER A 326 33.54 0.46 33.08
N ALA A 327 34.70 0.77 33.65
CA ALA A 327 35.66 -0.19 34.18
C ALA A 327 36.04 -1.32 33.19
N GLY A 328 36.11 -0.99 31.89
CA GLY A 328 36.42 -1.94 30.83
C GLY A 328 35.24 -2.75 30.32
N CYS A 329 34.06 -2.66 30.95
CA CYS A 329 32.84 -3.32 30.49
C CYS A 329 32.02 -2.40 29.56
N PRO A 330 31.42 -2.93 28.49
CA PRO A 330 30.44 -2.20 27.72
C PRO A 330 29.24 -1.79 28.58
N GLN A 331 29.00 -0.51 28.70
CA GLN A 331 27.82 0.07 29.32
C GLN A 331 26.92 0.64 28.24
N LEU A 332 25.70 0.15 28.20
CA LEU A 332 24.70 0.55 27.25
C LEU A 332 23.68 1.47 27.95
N ASN A 333 23.38 2.59 27.30
CA ASN A 333 22.38 3.53 27.76
C ASN A 333 21.23 3.54 26.75
N LEU A 334 20.06 3.01 27.13
CA LEU A 334 18.85 3.01 26.33
C LEU A 334 18.00 4.23 26.71
N THR A 335 17.77 5.12 25.74
CA THR A 335 16.80 6.22 25.86
C THR A 335 15.57 5.90 25.04
N GLY A 336 14.39 5.94 25.64
CA GLY A 336 13.13 5.64 25.00
C GLY A 336 11.94 6.19 25.76
N MET A 337 10.73 5.96 25.27
CA MET A 337 9.50 6.33 25.97
C MET A 337 9.29 5.43 27.18
N LEU A 338 8.94 6.04 28.31
CA LEU A 338 8.56 5.30 29.52
C LEU A 338 7.31 4.46 29.25
N SER A 339 7.20 3.35 29.96
CA SER A 339 6.10 2.37 29.84
C SER A 339 6.04 1.58 28.54
N ASN A 340 6.99 1.76 27.63
CA ASN A 340 7.11 0.90 26.45
C ASN A 340 8.01 -0.31 26.71
N ASN A 341 7.81 -1.35 25.90
CA ASN A 341 8.63 -2.55 25.93
C ASN A 341 9.78 -2.42 24.94
N PHE A 342 10.97 -2.83 25.32
CA PHE A 342 12.17 -2.78 24.48
C PHE A 342 12.91 -4.11 24.49
N VAL A 343 13.52 -4.43 23.36
CA VAL A 343 14.51 -5.50 23.27
C VAL A 343 15.84 -4.90 22.84
N VAL A 344 16.88 -5.25 23.56
CA VAL A 344 18.26 -4.98 23.16
C VAL A 344 18.89 -6.29 22.71
N GLN A 345 19.50 -6.27 21.54
CA GLN A 345 20.16 -7.41 20.94
C GLN A 345 21.62 -7.09 20.67
N TYR A 346 22.43 -8.14 20.61
CA TYR A 346 23.81 -8.06 20.14
C TYR A 346 24.08 -9.05 19.01
N SER A 347 25.11 -8.77 18.23
CA SER A 347 25.68 -9.69 17.23
C SER A 347 27.20 -9.49 17.21
N THR A 348 27.93 -10.57 16.93
CA THR A 348 29.39 -10.52 16.70
C THR A 348 29.72 -10.30 15.22
N ASN A 349 28.70 -10.29 14.35
CA ASN A 349 28.83 -10.03 12.92
C ASN A 349 27.78 -9.02 12.45
N LEU A 350 28.20 -7.84 12.04
CA LEU A 350 27.28 -6.77 11.58
C LEU A 350 26.50 -7.14 10.31
N ALA A 351 27.10 -7.93 9.42
CA ALA A 351 26.46 -8.38 8.18
C ALA A 351 25.57 -9.62 8.37
N GLY A 352 25.58 -10.22 9.56
CA GLY A 352 24.80 -11.41 9.86
C GLY A 352 23.36 -11.11 10.28
N THR A 353 22.49 -12.07 10.05
CA THR A 353 21.08 -12.01 10.51
C THR A 353 20.90 -12.52 11.95
N ASN A 354 21.95 -13.12 12.54
CA ASN A 354 21.88 -13.73 13.86
C ASN A 354 22.09 -12.67 14.95
N TRP A 355 20.98 -12.08 15.41
CA TRP A 355 20.92 -11.19 16.53
C TRP A 355 20.39 -11.93 17.76
N ILE A 356 21.12 -11.84 18.86
CA ILE A 356 20.80 -12.56 20.12
C ILE A 356 20.22 -11.55 21.11
N ASN A 357 19.13 -11.89 21.75
CA ASN A 357 18.54 -11.05 22.79
C ASN A 357 19.50 -10.95 23.99
N LEU A 358 19.93 -9.74 24.29
CA LEU A 358 20.74 -9.42 25.46
C LEU A 358 19.83 -9.06 26.64
N LEU A 359 18.79 -8.26 26.38
CA LEU A 359 17.90 -7.75 27.42
C LEU A 359 16.52 -7.51 26.82
N SER A 360 15.49 -7.91 27.55
CA SER A 360 14.10 -7.55 27.28
C SER A 360 13.57 -6.74 28.45
N LEU A 361 13.09 -5.55 28.19
CA LEU A 361 12.51 -4.63 29.17
C LEU A 361 11.01 -4.53 28.91
N THR A 362 10.22 -4.79 29.94
CA THR A 362 8.79 -4.54 29.93
C THR A 362 8.51 -3.29 30.77
N ASN A 363 7.75 -2.34 30.20
CA ASN A 363 7.43 -1.07 30.86
C ASN A 363 8.69 -0.32 31.30
N LEU A 364 9.44 0.26 30.36
CA LEU A 364 10.63 1.04 30.67
C LEU A 364 10.38 2.01 31.83
N SER A 365 11.05 1.80 32.95
CA SER A 365 10.81 2.53 34.20
C SER A 365 11.66 3.78 34.35
N ALA A 366 12.75 3.89 33.55
CA ALA A 366 13.66 5.04 33.55
C ALA A 366 14.21 5.27 32.16
N SER A 367 14.44 6.53 31.79
CA SER A 367 15.06 6.90 30.52
C SER A 367 16.08 8.02 30.78
N PRO A 368 17.40 7.81 30.56
CA PRO A 368 18.00 6.58 30.03
C PRO A 368 18.01 5.42 31.02
N TYR A 369 17.81 4.21 30.51
CA TYR A 369 18.02 2.97 31.26
C TYR A 369 19.44 2.48 30.99
N GLN A 370 20.21 2.27 32.08
CA GLN A 370 21.62 1.87 32.00
C GLN A 370 21.78 0.41 32.38
N PHE A 371 22.58 -0.32 31.60
CA PHE A 371 22.95 -1.69 31.93
C PHE A 371 24.36 -2.01 31.42
N LEU A 372 25.01 -2.96 32.06
CA LEU A 372 26.34 -3.46 31.68
C LEU A 372 26.17 -4.78 30.89
N ASP A 373 27.02 -4.99 29.90
CA ASP A 373 27.20 -6.28 29.26
C ASP A 373 28.57 -6.89 29.62
N PRO A 374 28.66 -7.61 30.75
CA PRO A 374 29.95 -8.18 31.19
C PRO A 374 30.54 -9.17 30.20
N ALA A 375 29.68 -9.93 29.48
CA ALA A 375 30.14 -10.87 28.47
C ALA A 375 30.68 -10.20 27.20
N GLY A 376 30.47 -8.89 27.05
CA GLY A 376 31.04 -8.11 25.93
C GLY A 376 32.54 -7.87 26.04
N VAL A 377 33.13 -8.03 27.23
CA VAL A 377 34.57 -7.84 27.46
C VAL A 377 35.42 -8.90 26.78
N GLU A 378 34.90 -10.12 26.67
CA GLU A 378 35.66 -11.27 26.14
C GLU A 378 35.56 -11.41 24.62
N GLN A 379 34.79 -10.55 23.95
CA GLN A 379 34.56 -10.65 22.51
C GLN A 379 35.36 -9.63 21.72
N PRO A 380 36.01 -10.00 20.60
CA PRO A 380 36.80 -9.09 19.81
C PRO A 380 35.99 -7.99 19.11
N ALA A 381 34.72 -8.24 18.84
CA ALA A 381 33.78 -7.24 18.34
C ALA A 381 32.35 -7.61 18.76
N ARG A 382 31.58 -6.62 19.21
CA ARG A 382 30.17 -6.75 19.53
C ARG A 382 29.40 -5.53 19.04
N PHE A 383 28.33 -5.78 18.31
CA PHE A 383 27.41 -4.77 17.79
C PHE A 383 26.10 -4.86 18.57
N TYR A 384 25.49 -3.73 18.84
CA TYR A 384 24.26 -3.67 19.62
C TYR A 384 23.19 -2.91 18.86
N ARG A 385 21.94 -3.34 19.04
CA ARG A 385 20.76 -2.62 18.56
C ARG A 385 19.64 -2.68 19.59
N ALA A 386 18.75 -1.70 19.57
CA ALA A 386 17.53 -1.69 20.37
C ALA A 386 16.32 -1.39 19.49
N PHE A 387 15.20 -2.00 19.78
CA PHE A 387 13.93 -1.71 19.13
C PHE A 387 12.79 -1.85 20.15
N MET A 388 11.70 -1.16 19.86
CA MET A 388 10.47 -1.20 20.64
C MET A 388 9.65 -2.41 20.19
N GLN A 389 9.05 -3.13 21.15
CA GLN A 389 8.15 -4.25 20.90
C GLN A 389 6.70 -3.81 20.79
#